data_58dbdc0945ef1143b47c0363604a58eb
#
_entry.id   58dbdc0945ef1143b47c0363604a58eb
#
_cell.length_a   1.000
_cell.length_b   1.000
_cell.length_c   1.000
_cell.angle_alpha   90.00
_cell.angle_beta   90.00
_cell.angle_gamma   90.00
#
_symmetry.space_group_name_H-M   'P 1'
#
loop_
_entity.id
_entity.type
_entity.pdbx_description
1 polymer ?
#
loop_
_entity_poly.entity_id
_entity_poly.type
_entity_poly.pdbx_seq_one_letter_code
_entity_poly.pdbx_strand_id
1 'polypeptide(L)'
;RDNEFVAILGPSGSGKTTLLNVIGGLDQYDSGDLIINGVSTKQYKDKDWDSYRNHTIGFIFQSYNLIPHQTILANVELALTISGVSREERTRRAKRALTQVGLGEQFHKLPHQLSGGQMQRVAIARALVNDPDILLADEPTGALDSETSIQVMDLLKRVAKEKLVVMVTHNPELAHMYANRIVTLK
;
A
#
# COMPACT_ATOMS: atom_id res chain seq x y z
N ARG A 1 -14.88 -5.33 3.71
CA ARG A 1 -15.00 -5.74 5.12
C ARG A 1 -13.65 -5.56 5.76
N ASP A 2 -13.61 -5.23 7.02
CA ASP A 2 -12.37 -5.13 7.78
C ASP A 2 -11.69 -6.50 7.88
N ASN A 3 -10.35 -6.51 7.97
CA ASN A 3 -9.57 -7.73 8.16
C ASN A 3 -9.74 -8.75 7.02
N GLU A 4 -9.79 -8.28 5.79
CA GLU A 4 -9.95 -9.12 4.61
C GLU A 4 -8.81 -8.87 3.62
N PHE A 5 -8.35 -9.92 2.95
CA PHE A 5 -7.42 -9.84 1.83
C PHE A 5 -8.18 -10.08 0.54
N VAL A 6 -8.37 -9.02 -0.23
CA VAL A 6 -9.08 -9.06 -1.52
C VAL A 6 -8.07 -9.00 -2.66
N ALA A 7 -8.15 -9.93 -3.60
CA ALA A 7 -7.39 -9.86 -4.84
C ALA A 7 -8.32 -9.52 -6.01
N ILE A 8 -7.93 -8.53 -6.79
CA ILE A 8 -8.55 -8.20 -8.07
C ILE A 8 -7.67 -8.82 -9.15
N LEU A 9 -8.18 -9.87 -9.79
CA LEU A 9 -7.47 -10.66 -10.78
C LEU A 9 -7.96 -10.31 -12.18
N GLY A 10 -7.05 -10.19 -13.12
CA GLY A 10 -7.38 -9.98 -14.53
C GLY A 10 -6.14 -9.86 -15.38
N PRO A 11 -6.28 -10.00 -16.72
CA PRO A 11 -5.17 -9.85 -17.64
C PRO A 11 -4.66 -8.40 -17.66
N SER A 12 -3.46 -8.22 -18.18
CA SER A 12 -2.90 -6.89 -18.43
C SER A 12 -3.85 -6.07 -19.31
N GLY A 13 -4.10 -4.81 -18.94
CA GLY A 13 -5.01 -3.94 -19.68
C GLY A 13 -6.50 -4.12 -19.38
N SER A 14 -6.87 -4.93 -18.38
CA SER A 14 -8.27 -5.12 -17.98
C SER A 14 -8.85 -4.01 -17.09
N GLY A 15 -8.05 -2.98 -16.78
CA GLY A 15 -8.48 -1.86 -15.95
C GLY A 15 -8.28 -2.05 -14.45
N LYS A 16 -7.50 -3.05 -14.02
CA LYS A 16 -7.22 -3.30 -12.58
C LYS A 16 -6.60 -2.09 -11.88
N THR A 17 -5.56 -1.52 -12.48
CA THR A 17 -4.86 -0.34 -11.93
C THR A 17 -5.79 0.86 -11.91
N THR A 18 -6.59 1.08 -12.94
CA THR A 18 -7.59 2.15 -12.99
C THR A 18 -8.61 2.01 -11.86
N LEU A 19 -9.13 0.81 -11.65
CA LEU A 19 -10.07 0.54 -10.56
C LEU A 19 -9.42 0.81 -9.19
N LEU A 20 -8.18 0.37 -9.01
CA LEU A 20 -7.45 0.60 -7.76
C LEU A 20 -7.22 2.09 -7.51
N ASN A 21 -6.88 2.86 -8.54
CA ASN A 21 -6.71 4.31 -8.44
C ASN A 21 -8.01 5.02 -8.08
N VAL A 22 -9.14 4.58 -8.62
CA VAL A 22 -10.46 5.12 -8.25
C VAL A 22 -10.77 4.81 -6.79
N ILE A 23 -10.54 3.58 -6.34
CA ILE A 23 -10.73 3.19 -4.92
C ILE A 23 -9.84 4.02 -4.00
N GLY A 24 -8.62 4.30 -4.43
CA GLY A 24 -7.63 5.08 -3.66
C GLY A 24 -7.84 6.60 -3.72
N GLY A 25 -8.82 7.08 -4.48
CA GLY A 25 -9.05 8.51 -4.65
C GLY A 25 -8.00 9.23 -5.49
N LEU A 26 -7.20 8.50 -6.27
CA LEU A 26 -6.19 9.05 -7.19
C LEU A 26 -6.77 9.37 -8.56
N ASP A 27 -7.91 8.82 -8.89
CA ASP A 27 -8.62 9.04 -10.14
C ASP A 27 -10.13 9.17 -9.89
N GLN A 28 -10.85 9.77 -10.83
CA GLN A 28 -12.29 9.94 -10.75
C GLN A 28 -13.01 8.91 -11.59
N TYR A 29 -14.19 8.49 -11.14
CA TYR A 29 -15.07 7.61 -11.90
C TYR A 29 -16.14 8.41 -12.63
N ASP A 30 -16.53 7.97 -13.82
CA ASP A 30 -17.50 8.67 -14.67
C ASP A 30 -18.94 8.42 -14.23
N SER A 31 -19.22 7.20 -13.76
CA SER A 31 -20.56 6.77 -13.34
C SER A 31 -20.49 5.68 -12.26
N GLY A 32 -21.63 5.39 -11.66
CA GLY A 32 -21.68 4.46 -10.55
C GLY A 32 -21.57 5.17 -9.20
N ASP A 33 -21.20 4.43 -8.18
CA ASP A 33 -20.99 4.97 -6.83
C ASP A 33 -19.89 4.18 -6.11
N LEU A 34 -19.01 4.89 -5.44
CA LEU A 34 -18.04 4.33 -4.52
C LEU A 34 -18.48 4.67 -3.10
N ILE A 35 -18.82 3.64 -2.34
CA ILE A 35 -19.30 3.77 -0.95
C ILE A 35 -18.18 3.30 -0.01
N ILE A 36 -17.76 4.17 0.89
CA ILE A 36 -16.71 3.90 1.87
C ILE A 36 -17.29 4.09 3.26
N ASN A 37 -17.22 3.04 4.08
CA ASN A 37 -17.78 3.04 5.43
C ASN A 37 -19.27 3.50 5.46
N GLY A 38 -20.05 3.08 4.47
CA GLY A 38 -21.46 3.42 4.36
C GLY A 38 -21.76 4.82 3.81
N VAL A 39 -20.74 5.59 3.45
CA VAL A 39 -20.90 6.95 2.91
C VAL A 39 -20.54 6.98 1.44
N SER A 40 -21.44 7.50 0.60
CA SER A 40 -21.20 7.70 -0.83
C SER A 40 -20.16 8.77 -1.07
N THR A 41 -19.14 8.46 -1.88
CA THR A 41 -18.11 9.41 -2.25
C THR A 41 -18.59 10.52 -3.18
N LYS A 42 -19.81 10.42 -3.72
CA LYS A 42 -20.48 11.52 -4.45
C LYS A 42 -20.66 12.76 -3.59
N GLN A 43 -20.70 12.59 -2.27
CA GLN A 43 -20.82 13.68 -1.30
C GLN A 43 -19.47 14.27 -0.91
N TYR A 44 -18.36 13.65 -1.33
CA TYR A 44 -17.02 14.09 -0.97
C TYR A 44 -16.65 15.39 -1.68
N LYS A 45 -16.10 16.32 -0.90
CA LYS A 45 -15.43 17.54 -1.36
C LYS A 45 -13.94 17.31 -1.40
N ASP A 46 -13.17 18.21 -1.98
CA ASP A 46 -11.70 18.10 -2.07
C ASP A 46 -11.04 17.82 -0.72
N LYS A 47 -11.52 18.46 0.34
CA LYS A 47 -11.04 18.25 1.70
C LYS A 47 -11.28 16.81 2.20
N ASP A 48 -12.41 16.22 1.84
CA ASP A 48 -12.75 14.85 2.23
C ASP A 48 -11.85 13.85 1.49
N TRP A 49 -11.59 14.08 0.22
CA TRP A 49 -10.65 13.28 -0.57
C TRP A 49 -9.21 13.40 -0.05
N ASP A 50 -8.76 14.60 0.33
CA ASP A 50 -7.43 14.79 0.92
C ASP A 50 -7.30 14.01 2.23
N SER A 51 -8.28 14.08 3.10
CA SER A 51 -8.33 13.32 4.36
C SER A 51 -8.34 11.82 4.10
N TYR A 52 -9.13 11.36 3.13
CA TYR A 52 -9.21 9.96 2.73
C TYR A 52 -7.86 9.43 2.27
N ARG A 53 -7.18 10.13 1.34
CA ARG A 53 -5.86 9.74 0.83
C ARG A 53 -4.78 9.75 1.92
N ASN A 54 -4.83 10.72 2.82
CA ASN A 54 -3.78 10.90 3.82
C ASN A 54 -3.93 10.00 5.06
N HIS A 55 -5.16 9.65 5.42
CA HIS A 55 -5.44 8.96 6.69
C HIS A 55 -6.10 7.59 6.55
N THR A 56 -6.86 7.36 5.50
CA THR A 56 -7.62 6.11 5.33
C THR A 56 -6.91 5.12 4.43
N ILE A 57 -6.17 5.59 3.43
CA ILE A 57 -5.52 4.77 2.40
C ILE A 57 -4.00 4.75 2.57
N GLY A 58 -3.40 3.56 2.48
CA GLY A 58 -1.99 3.37 2.16
C GLY A 58 -1.86 2.76 0.77
N PHE A 59 -0.88 3.19 -0.02
CA PHE A 59 -0.70 2.75 -1.39
C PHE A 59 0.69 2.14 -1.61
N ILE A 60 0.74 0.94 -2.19
CA ILE A 60 1.97 0.23 -2.56
C ILE A 60 1.99 0.05 -4.08
N PHE A 61 3.08 0.49 -4.71
CA PHE A 61 3.28 0.41 -6.15
C PHE A 61 4.28 -0.69 -6.51
N GLN A 62 4.20 -1.20 -7.74
CA GLN A 62 5.16 -2.17 -8.27
C GLN A 62 6.59 -1.61 -8.32
N SER A 63 6.73 -0.32 -8.65
CA SER A 63 8.02 0.36 -8.83
C SER A 63 8.57 1.00 -7.55
N TYR A 64 8.05 0.68 -6.39
CA TYR A 64 8.41 1.18 -5.05
C TYR A 64 8.24 2.68 -4.83
N ASN A 65 8.55 3.53 -5.78
CA ASN A 65 8.45 5.01 -5.73
C ASN A 65 9.21 5.62 -4.53
N LEU A 66 10.39 5.10 -4.21
CA LEU A 66 11.25 5.65 -3.16
C LEU A 66 12.08 6.81 -3.73
N ILE A 67 12.34 7.79 -2.88
CA ILE A 67 13.21 8.93 -3.21
C ILE A 67 14.66 8.47 -3.10
N PRO A 68 15.41 8.38 -4.22
CA PRO A 68 16.70 7.67 -4.26
C PRO A 68 17.82 8.35 -3.49
N HIS A 69 17.76 9.64 -3.28
CA HIS A 69 18.78 10.42 -2.56
C HIS A 69 18.45 10.62 -1.07
N GLN A 70 17.37 10.03 -0.59
CA GLN A 70 16.98 10.06 0.82
C GLN A 70 17.13 8.68 1.44
N THR A 71 17.48 8.64 2.73
CA THR A 71 17.52 7.39 3.50
C THR A 71 16.16 6.71 3.52
N ILE A 72 16.14 5.41 3.82
CA ILE A 72 14.88 4.70 3.97
C ILE A 72 14.06 5.25 5.15
N LEU A 73 14.70 5.70 6.21
CA LEU A 73 14.02 6.37 7.31
C LEU A 73 13.32 7.65 6.82
N ALA A 74 14.04 8.51 6.09
CA ALA A 74 13.48 9.75 5.53
C ALA A 74 12.33 9.49 4.56
N ASN A 75 12.43 8.43 3.75
CA ASN A 75 11.35 8.01 2.85
C ASN A 75 10.06 7.67 3.61
N VAL A 76 10.17 6.99 4.75
CA VAL A 76 8.99 6.65 5.58
C VAL A 76 8.49 7.87 6.34
N GLU A 77 9.37 8.70 6.90
CA GLU A 77 9.01 9.94 7.61
C GLU A 77 8.23 10.92 6.72
N LEU A 78 8.49 10.91 5.42
CA LEU A 78 7.83 11.81 4.46
C LEU A 78 6.30 11.67 4.49
N ALA A 79 5.79 10.46 4.66
CA ALA A 79 4.35 10.21 4.76
C ALA A 79 3.70 10.88 6.00
N LEU A 80 4.50 11.21 7.02
CA LEU A 80 4.03 11.85 8.25
C LEU A 80 4.16 13.39 8.22
N THR A 81 4.87 13.96 7.26
CA THR A 81 5.09 15.43 7.20
C THR A 81 3.80 16.19 6.97
N ILE A 82 2.86 15.61 6.22
CA ILE A 82 1.57 16.24 5.89
C ILE A 82 0.60 16.17 7.09
N SER A 83 0.81 15.25 8.02
CA SER A 83 -0.09 15.00 9.14
C SER A 83 0.13 15.93 10.35
N GLY A 84 1.02 16.93 10.26
CA GLY A 84 1.30 17.87 11.35
C GLY A 84 1.99 17.23 12.57
N VAL A 85 2.57 16.06 12.41
CA VAL A 85 3.25 15.32 13.48
C VAL A 85 4.61 15.97 13.77
N SER A 86 5.01 16.08 15.04
CA SER A 86 6.32 16.59 15.41
C SER A 86 7.46 15.77 14.84
N ARG A 87 8.65 16.38 14.69
CA ARG A 87 9.82 15.69 14.14
C ARG A 87 10.19 14.45 14.95
N GLU A 88 10.18 14.55 16.26
CA GLU A 88 10.50 13.42 17.15
C GLU A 88 9.52 12.28 16.99
N GLU A 89 8.25 12.58 16.94
CA GLU A 89 7.19 11.59 16.77
C GLU A 89 7.25 10.95 15.38
N ARG A 90 7.54 11.72 14.32
CA ARG A 90 7.76 11.18 12.96
C ARG A 90 8.88 10.15 12.94
N THR A 91 10.02 10.50 13.51
CA THR A 91 11.19 9.61 13.58
C THR A 91 10.86 8.33 14.34
N ARG A 92 10.18 8.46 15.48
CA ARG A 92 9.77 7.31 16.30
C ARG A 92 8.84 6.37 15.54
N ARG A 93 7.81 6.91 14.90
CA ARG A 93 6.85 6.12 14.12
C ARG A 93 7.49 5.47 12.90
N ALA A 94 8.34 6.19 12.18
CA ALA A 94 9.04 5.67 11.02
C ALA A 94 9.99 4.53 11.38
N LYS A 95 10.74 4.66 12.46
CA LYS A 95 11.61 3.58 12.97
C LYS A 95 10.80 2.35 13.37
N ARG A 96 9.68 2.54 14.04
CA ARG A 96 8.77 1.45 14.41
C ARG A 96 8.23 0.74 13.17
N ALA A 97 7.78 1.47 12.16
CA ALA A 97 7.25 0.90 10.93
C ALA A 97 8.32 0.07 10.18
N LEU A 98 9.55 0.60 10.08
CA LEU A 98 10.66 -0.12 9.46
C LEU A 98 11.05 -1.39 10.25
N THR A 99 11.03 -1.32 11.57
CA THR A 99 11.27 -2.50 12.42
C THR A 99 10.21 -3.59 12.20
N GLN A 100 8.95 -3.19 12.05
CA GLN A 100 7.84 -4.13 11.79
C GLN A 100 7.98 -4.88 10.45
N VAL A 101 8.66 -4.28 9.48
CA VAL A 101 8.93 -4.92 8.18
C VAL A 101 10.33 -5.57 8.11
N GLY A 102 11.03 -5.68 9.24
CA GLY A 102 12.32 -6.37 9.34
C GLY A 102 13.54 -5.52 8.91
N LEU A 103 13.43 -4.20 8.92
CA LEU A 103 14.50 -3.28 8.50
C LEU A 103 14.99 -2.35 9.63
N GLY A 104 14.85 -2.79 10.89
CA GLY A 104 15.17 -1.99 12.08
C GLY A 104 16.64 -1.62 12.26
N GLU A 105 17.56 -2.30 11.56
CA GLU A 105 18.99 -2.04 11.62
C GLU A 105 19.50 -1.21 10.42
N GLN A 106 18.62 -0.77 9.52
CA GLN A 106 19.00 -0.26 8.20
C GLN A 106 18.51 1.17 7.92
N PHE A 107 18.10 1.92 8.93
CA PHE A 107 17.50 3.25 8.80
C PHE A 107 18.28 4.25 7.96
N HIS A 108 19.61 4.20 8.03
CA HIS A 108 20.51 5.15 7.38
C HIS A 108 20.86 4.80 5.93
N LYS A 109 20.41 3.63 5.44
CA LYS A 109 20.72 3.20 4.07
C LYS A 109 19.90 3.97 3.06
N LEU A 110 20.48 4.12 1.86
CA LEU A 110 19.78 4.64 0.67
C LEU A 110 19.13 3.49 -0.09
N PRO A 111 18.05 3.75 -0.88
CA PRO A 111 17.36 2.70 -1.61
C PRO A 111 18.27 1.81 -2.48
N HIS A 112 19.27 2.37 -3.16
CA HIS A 112 20.18 1.59 -4.02
C HIS A 112 21.07 0.60 -3.24
N GLN A 113 21.17 0.71 -1.93
CA GLN A 113 21.91 -0.20 -1.06
C GLN A 113 21.06 -1.40 -0.61
N LEU A 114 19.79 -1.46 -1.04
CA LEU A 114 18.84 -2.50 -0.67
C LEU A 114 18.50 -3.40 -1.87
N SER A 115 18.10 -4.64 -1.58
CA SER A 115 17.48 -5.52 -2.57
C SER A 115 16.09 -5.01 -2.98
N GLY A 116 15.55 -5.53 -4.08
CA GLY A 116 14.19 -5.20 -4.52
C GLY A 116 13.14 -5.51 -3.46
N GLY A 117 13.23 -6.66 -2.80
CA GLY A 117 12.31 -7.03 -1.72
C GLY A 117 12.43 -6.15 -0.49
N GLN A 118 13.64 -5.72 -0.14
CA GLN A 118 13.85 -4.75 0.93
C GLN A 118 13.26 -3.39 0.58
N MET A 119 13.47 -2.90 -0.65
CA MET A 119 12.85 -1.65 -1.13
C MET A 119 11.32 -1.73 -1.08
N GLN A 120 10.73 -2.86 -1.46
CA GLN A 120 9.29 -3.05 -1.37
C GLN A 120 8.80 -3.05 0.09
N ARG A 121 9.55 -3.63 1.00
CA ARG A 121 9.23 -3.56 2.44
C ARG A 121 9.30 -2.12 2.98
N VAL A 122 10.23 -1.30 2.49
CA VAL A 122 10.26 0.14 2.83
C VAL A 122 8.98 0.84 2.32
N ALA A 123 8.56 0.54 1.09
CA ALA A 123 7.33 1.08 0.53
C ALA A 123 6.09 0.66 1.34
N ILE A 124 6.06 -0.57 1.83
CA ILE A 124 5.01 -1.07 2.72
C ILE A 124 5.03 -0.31 4.06
N ALA A 125 6.19 -0.15 4.67
CA ALA A 125 6.34 0.61 5.91
C ALA A 125 5.85 2.06 5.75
N ARG A 126 6.20 2.71 4.64
CA ARG A 126 5.73 4.06 4.31
C ARG A 126 4.20 4.12 4.17
N ALA A 127 3.60 3.11 3.54
CA ALA A 127 2.15 3.04 3.39
C ALA A 127 1.43 2.81 4.73
N LEU A 128 2.05 2.12 5.67
CA LEU A 128 1.47 1.76 6.97
C LEU A 128 1.70 2.78 8.08
N VAL A 129 2.65 3.70 7.93
CA VAL A 129 3.09 4.59 9.01
C VAL A 129 1.99 5.56 9.49
N ASN A 130 1.04 5.90 8.64
CA ASN A 130 -0.16 6.69 8.97
C ASN A 130 -1.31 5.86 9.55
N ASP A 131 -1.09 4.56 9.79
CA ASP A 131 -2.10 3.63 10.28
C ASP A 131 -3.40 3.65 9.45
N PRO A 132 -3.32 3.40 8.12
CA PRO A 132 -4.49 3.42 7.25
C PRO A 132 -5.43 2.25 7.57
N ASP A 133 -6.71 2.43 7.28
CA ASP A 133 -7.71 1.35 7.38
C ASP A 133 -7.62 0.39 6.18
N ILE A 134 -7.21 0.91 5.02
CA ILE A 134 -7.18 0.19 3.75
C ILE A 134 -5.78 0.31 3.13
N LEU A 135 -5.21 -0.83 2.78
CA LEU A 135 -3.95 -0.91 2.05
C LEU A 135 -4.23 -1.37 0.61
N LEU A 136 -3.89 -0.53 -0.35
CA LEU A 136 -4.02 -0.82 -1.77
C LEU A 136 -2.65 -1.21 -2.33
N ALA A 137 -2.57 -2.33 -3.03
CA ALA A 137 -1.32 -2.84 -3.60
C ALA A 137 -1.49 -3.12 -5.10
N ASP A 138 -0.68 -2.45 -5.92
CA ASP A 138 -0.67 -2.62 -7.37
C ASP A 138 0.52 -3.49 -7.77
N GLU A 139 0.26 -4.76 -8.12
CA GLU A 139 1.27 -5.75 -8.51
C GLU A 139 2.49 -5.75 -7.55
N PRO A 140 2.28 -5.94 -6.24
CA PRO A 140 3.32 -5.66 -5.24
C PRO A 140 4.56 -6.55 -5.35
N THR A 141 4.48 -7.65 -6.09
CA THR A 141 5.58 -8.60 -6.30
C THR A 141 6.04 -8.66 -7.76
N GLY A 142 5.53 -7.81 -8.64
CA GLY A 142 5.76 -7.89 -10.07
C GLY A 142 7.21 -7.76 -10.52
N ALA A 143 8.07 -7.11 -9.72
CA ALA A 143 9.49 -6.92 -9.99
C ALA A 143 10.40 -7.83 -9.14
N LEU A 144 9.82 -8.80 -8.39
CA LEU A 144 10.54 -9.64 -7.43
C LEU A 144 10.65 -11.08 -7.92
N ASP A 145 11.73 -11.76 -7.48
CA ASP A 145 11.86 -13.21 -7.64
C ASP A 145 10.85 -13.97 -6.74
N SER A 146 10.75 -15.28 -6.93
CA SER A 146 9.74 -16.10 -6.25
C SER A 146 9.91 -16.13 -4.73
N GLU A 147 11.13 -16.22 -4.23
CA GLU A 147 11.41 -16.30 -2.79
C GLU A 147 11.08 -14.97 -2.11
N THR A 148 11.54 -13.87 -2.68
CA THR A 148 11.27 -12.52 -2.17
C THR A 148 9.79 -12.16 -2.27
N SER A 149 9.11 -12.62 -3.32
CA SER A 149 7.65 -12.47 -3.48
C SER A 149 6.89 -13.10 -2.32
N ILE A 150 7.27 -14.30 -1.90
CA ILE A 150 6.65 -14.98 -0.75
C ILE A 150 6.81 -14.15 0.53
N GLN A 151 8.00 -13.60 0.77
CA GLN A 151 8.25 -12.75 1.96
C GLN A 151 7.37 -11.52 1.98
N VAL A 152 7.20 -10.84 0.84
CA VAL A 152 6.33 -9.67 0.70
C VAL A 152 4.87 -10.07 0.88
N MET A 153 4.43 -11.16 0.26
CA MET A 153 3.05 -11.64 0.38
C MET A 153 2.71 -12.07 1.80
N ASP A 154 3.62 -12.73 2.50
CA ASP A 154 3.43 -13.10 3.91
C ASP A 154 3.29 -11.87 4.80
N LEU A 155 4.05 -10.80 4.53
CA LEU A 155 3.91 -9.53 5.21
C LEU A 155 2.53 -8.91 4.97
N LEU A 156 2.05 -8.87 3.72
CA LEU A 156 0.71 -8.37 3.39
C LEU A 156 -0.39 -9.22 4.03
N LYS A 157 -0.20 -10.53 4.10
CA LYS A 157 -1.13 -11.44 4.78
C LYS A 157 -1.24 -11.14 6.28
N ARG A 158 -0.13 -10.81 6.93
CA ARG A 158 -0.14 -10.37 8.34
C ARG A 158 -0.87 -9.04 8.52
N VAL A 159 -0.64 -8.09 7.62
CA VAL A 159 -1.34 -6.78 7.63
C VAL A 159 -2.86 -6.98 7.48
N ALA A 160 -3.29 -7.93 6.67
CA ALA A 160 -4.70 -8.23 6.44
C ALA A 160 -5.44 -8.79 7.68
N LYS A 161 -4.72 -9.15 8.74
CA LYS A 161 -5.35 -9.52 10.02
C LYS A 161 -5.97 -8.33 10.76
N GLU A 162 -5.48 -7.13 10.48
CA GLU A 162 -5.90 -5.90 11.17
C GLU A 162 -6.50 -4.86 10.23
N LYS A 163 -6.25 -4.98 8.92
CA LYS A 163 -6.63 -3.99 7.90
C LYS A 163 -7.26 -4.68 6.69
N LEU A 164 -8.01 -3.91 5.91
CA LEU A 164 -8.42 -4.36 4.59
C LEU A 164 -7.25 -4.20 3.61
N VAL A 165 -6.82 -5.30 3.00
CA VAL A 165 -5.84 -5.29 1.90
C VAL A 165 -6.55 -5.57 0.60
N VAL A 166 -6.38 -4.69 -0.39
CA VAL A 166 -6.88 -4.85 -1.76
C VAL A 166 -5.69 -4.87 -2.71
N MET A 167 -5.42 -6.01 -3.30
CA MET A 167 -4.30 -6.22 -4.22
C MET A 167 -4.83 -6.43 -5.63
N VAL A 168 -4.25 -5.75 -6.62
CA VAL A 168 -4.43 -6.10 -8.02
C VAL A 168 -3.25 -6.92 -8.50
N THR A 169 -3.52 -7.98 -9.24
CA THR A 169 -2.51 -8.87 -9.78
C THR A 169 -3.01 -9.56 -11.05
N HIS A 170 -2.08 -9.92 -11.94
CA HIS A 170 -2.34 -10.82 -13.06
C HIS A 170 -1.91 -12.26 -12.76
N ASN A 171 -1.39 -12.53 -11.56
CA ASN A 171 -0.93 -13.86 -11.14
C ASN A 171 -2.03 -14.59 -10.35
N PRO A 172 -2.70 -15.58 -10.96
CA PRO A 172 -3.78 -16.32 -10.28
C PRO A 172 -3.28 -17.18 -9.10
N GLU A 173 -2.06 -17.68 -9.14
CA GLU A 173 -1.51 -18.51 -8.06
C GLU A 173 -1.37 -17.69 -6.77
N LEU A 174 -0.83 -16.47 -6.85
CA LEU A 174 -0.73 -15.59 -5.70
C LEU A 174 -2.10 -15.19 -5.16
N ALA A 175 -3.05 -14.90 -6.05
CA ALA A 175 -4.41 -14.56 -5.64
C ALA A 175 -5.06 -15.72 -4.88
N HIS A 176 -4.98 -16.94 -5.38
CA HIS A 176 -5.56 -18.12 -4.73
C HIS A 176 -4.86 -18.48 -3.42
N MET A 177 -3.55 -18.29 -3.35
CA MET A 177 -2.75 -18.66 -2.17
C MET A 177 -3.01 -17.71 -0.98
N TYR A 178 -3.20 -16.41 -1.21
CA TYR A 178 -3.20 -15.40 -0.16
C TYR A 178 -4.55 -14.72 0.08
N ALA A 179 -5.40 -14.57 -0.93
CA ALA A 179 -6.64 -13.81 -0.81
C ALA A 179 -7.77 -14.62 -0.16
N ASN A 180 -8.57 -13.94 0.66
CA ASN A 180 -9.84 -14.47 1.19
C ASN A 180 -10.96 -14.34 0.15
N ARG A 181 -10.86 -13.32 -0.70
CA ARG A 181 -11.83 -13.03 -1.77
C ARG A 181 -11.11 -12.68 -3.05
N ILE A 182 -11.62 -13.19 -4.17
CA ILE A 182 -11.09 -12.88 -5.50
C ILE A 182 -12.20 -12.26 -6.34
N VAL A 183 -11.91 -11.10 -6.92
CA VAL A 183 -12.75 -10.42 -7.90
C VAL A 183 -12.04 -10.51 -9.25
N THR A 184 -12.69 -11.06 -10.25
CA THR A 184 -12.10 -11.24 -11.58
C THR A 184 -12.64 -10.18 -12.54
N LEU A 185 -11.73 -9.44 -13.17
CA LEU A 185 -12.02 -8.56 -14.30
C LEU A 185 -11.74 -9.31 -15.61
N LYS A 186 -12.64 -9.16 -16.57
CA LYS A 186 -12.54 -9.79 -17.90
C LYS A 186 -12.14 -8.76 -18.95
#